data_d504fd31a6fae0d938e262ba6ddbf968
#
_entry.id   d504fd31a6fae0d938e262ba6ddbf968
#
_cell.length_a   1.000
_cell.length_b   1.000
_cell.length_c   1.000
_cell.angle_alpha   90.00
_cell.angle_beta   90.00
_cell.angle_gamma   90.00
#
_symmetry.space_group_name_H-M   'P 1'
#
loop_
_entity.id
_entity.type
_entity.pdbx_description
1 polymer ?
#
loop_
_entity_poly.entity_id
_entity_poly.type
_entity_poly.pdbx_seq_one_letter_code
_entity_poly.pdbx_strand_id
1 'polypeptide(L)'
;MIEFQLREGQAHDALNDLCQGLQSRAYMLKFKDRFLRGQGANTHAHNCLKILDARINAAATRYHVAYHALIILGPLLGQVGWKDQLRPLADEDICALTDTYDLRPGEGRCQVSWIWRVCGYGKQATEDESDNGFQEGKYLLLALFYCNVELLLH
;
A
#
# COMPACT_ATOMS: atom_id res chain seq x y z
N MET A 1 14.34 2.68 25.07
CA MET A 1 13.02 2.05 25.03
C MET A 1 12.02 2.85 24.20
N ILE A 2 11.74 4.12 24.53
CA ILE A 2 10.74 4.97 23.83
C ILE A 2 11.05 5.12 22.34
N GLU A 3 12.31 5.35 21.97
CA GLU A 3 12.70 5.51 20.57
C GLU A 3 12.44 4.23 19.75
N PHE A 4 12.73 3.07 20.31
CA PHE A 4 12.46 1.80 19.66
C PHE A 4 10.97 1.62 19.36
N GLN A 5 10.09 1.87 20.34
CA GLN A 5 8.63 1.79 20.17
C GLN A 5 8.13 2.79 19.15
N LEU A 6 8.71 4.02 19.13
CA LEU A 6 8.38 5.02 18.13
C LEU A 6 8.76 4.57 16.71
N ARG A 7 9.94 3.98 16.53
CA ARG A 7 10.39 3.46 15.24
C ARG A 7 9.57 2.26 14.76
N GLU A 8 9.18 1.40 15.70
CA GLU A 8 8.29 0.28 15.41
C GLU A 8 6.90 0.80 14.94
N GLY A 9 6.32 1.76 15.65
CA GLY A 9 5.08 2.43 15.23
C GLY A 9 5.22 3.10 13.87
N GLN A 10 6.31 3.83 13.62
CA GLN A 10 6.57 4.46 12.32
C GLN A 10 6.68 3.43 11.18
N ALA A 11 7.26 2.25 11.44
CA ALA A 11 7.33 1.19 10.44
C ALA A 11 5.95 0.63 10.12
N HIS A 12 5.11 0.40 11.12
CA HIS A 12 3.72 -0.05 10.91
C HIS A 12 2.88 0.99 10.18
N ASP A 13 2.97 2.26 10.54
CA ASP A 13 2.26 3.36 9.86
C ASP A 13 2.71 3.47 8.39
N ALA A 14 4.01 3.36 8.14
CA ALA A 14 4.54 3.39 6.77
C ALA A 14 4.05 2.21 5.92
N LEU A 15 3.96 0.99 6.48
CA LEU A 15 3.38 -0.16 5.78
C LEU A 15 1.90 0.03 5.49
N ASN A 16 1.14 0.58 6.44
CA ASN A 16 -0.28 0.85 6.25
C ASN A 16 -0.50 1.89 5.13
N ASP A 17 0.27 2.98 5.12
CA ASP A 17 0.24 3.99 4.06
C ASP A 17 0.63 3.39 2.70
N LEU A 18 1.61 2.48 2.68
CA LEU A 18 2.04 1.75 1.49
C LEU A 18 0.90 0.89 0.93
N CYS A 19 0.26 0.09 1.77
CA CYS A 19 -0.87 -0.76 1.39
C CYS A 19 -2.05 0.06 0.86
N GLN A 20 -2.39 1.17 1.54
CA GLN A 20 -3.44 2.08 1.07
C GLN A 20 -3.11 2.72 -0.27
N GLY A 21 -1.85 3.14 -0.48
CA GLY A 21 -1.39 3.70 -1.75
C GLY A 21 -1.50 2.68 -2.89
N LEU A 22 -1.05 1.46 -2.67
CA LEU A 22 -1.13 0.36 -3.65
C LEU A 22 -2.59 0.04 -4.02
N GLN A 23 -3.48 -0.03 -3.03
CA GLN A 23 -4.89 -0.27 -3.23
C GLN A 23 -5.54 0.86 -4.05
N SER A 24 -5.28 2.12 -3.67
CA SER A 24 -5.79 3.29 -4.39
C SER A 24 -5.31 3.33 -5.84
N ARG A 25 -4.05 2.97 -6.08
CA ARG A 25 -3.47 2.88 -7.42
C ARG A 25 -4.16 1.81 -8.27
N ALA A 26 -4.38 0.63 -7.71
CA ALA A 26 -5.07 -0.46 -8.40
C ALA A 26 -6.50 -0.08 -8.79
N TYR A 27 -7.25 0.56 -7.89
CA TYR A 27 -8.61 1.04 -8.21
C TYR A 27 -8.60 2.15 -9.25
N MET A 28 -7.64 3.08 -9.20
CA MET A 28 -7.53 4.14 -10.19
C MET A 28 -7.23 3.58 -11.59
N LEU A 29 -6.41 2.55 -11.70
CA LEU A 29 -6.16 1.84 -12.96
C LEU A 29 -7.43 1.17 -13.49
N LYS A 30 -8.14 0.42 -12.66
CA LYS A 30 -9.43 -0.21 -13.04
C LYS A 30 -10.46 0.82 -13.47
N PHE A 31 -10.56 1.95 -12.75
CA PHE A 31 -11.46 3.04 -13.11
C PHE A 31 -11.10 3.66 -14.47
N LYS A 32 -9.81 3.92 -14.68
CA LYS A 32 -9.30 4.46 -15.94
C LYS A 32 -9.69 3.57 -17.11
N ASP A 33 -9.47 2.27 -17.00
CA ASP A 33 -9.71 1.32 -18.09
C ASP A 33 -11.20 1.16 -18.40
N ARG A 34 -12.07 1.22 -17.40
CA ARG A 34 -13.52 1.03 -17.56
C ARG A 34 -14.25 2.29 -18.02
N PHE A 35 -13.92 3.45 -17.49
CA PHE A 35 -14.76 4.63 -17.55
C PHE A 35 -14.15 5.81 -18.30
N LEU A 36 -12.83 5.94 -18.38
CA LEU A 36 -12.23 7.10 -18.97
C LEU A 36 -12.04 6.93 -20.48
N ARG A 37 -12.64 7.89 -21.20
CA ARG A 37 -12.50 8.02 -22.65
C ARG A 37 -12.08 9.45 -22.97
N GLY A 38 -11.22 9.60 -23.98
CA GLY A 38 -10.73 10.91 -24.41
C GLY A 38 -9.41 11.32 -23.80
N GLN A 39 -8.74 12.26 -24.47
CA GLN A 39 -7.36 12.64 -24.17
C GLN A 39 -7.21 13.39 -22.83
N GLY A 40 -8.11 14.35 -22.56
CA GLY A 40 -8.05 15.15 -21.34
C GLY A 40 -8.24 14.32 -20.07
N ALA A 41 -9.26 13.43 -20.06
CA ALA A 41 -9.53 12.54 -18.94
C ALA A 41 -8.38 11.56 -18.68
N ASN A 42 -7.76 11.05 -19.73
CA ASN A 42 -6.59 10.17 -19.61
C ASN A 42 -5.36 10.90 -19.06
N THR A 43 -5.14 12.17 -19.46
CA THR A 43 -4.04 12.98 -18.94
C THR A 43 -4.20 13.24 -17.44
N HIS A 44 -5.43 13.60 -17.01
CA HIS A 44 -5.72 13.80 -15.59
C HIS A 44 -5.49 12.51 -14.77
N ALA A 45 -6.04 11.39 -15.22
CA ALA A 45 -5.82 10.10 -14.57
C ALA A 45 -4.34 9.71 -14.48
N HIS A 46 -3.55 10.02 -15.51
CA HIS A 46 -2.11 9.77 -15.49
C HIS A 46 -1.40 10.62 -14.44
N ASN A 47 -1.78 11.87 -14.28
CA ASN A 47 -1.23 12.73 -13.22
C ASN A 47 -1.59 12.20 -11.83
N CYS A 48 -2.83 11.76 -11.61
CA CYS A 48 -3.25 11.12 -10.37
C CYS A 48 -2.42 9.87 -10.05
N LEU A 49 -2.17 9.02 -11.05
CA LEU A 49 -1.32 7.84 -10.88
C LEU A 49 0.10 8.20 -10.49
N LYS A 50 0.69 9.25 -11.09
CA LYS A 50 2.03 9.74 -10.69
C LYS A 50 2.08 10.19 -9.23
N ILE A 51 1.04 10.87 -8.74
CA ILE A 51 0.95 11.29 -7.35
C ILE A 51 0.88 10.08 -6.42
N LEU A 52 0.07 9.07 -6.77
CA LEU A 52 -0.02 7.82 -6.02
C LEU A 52 1.31 7.06 -6.00
N ASP A 53 2.01 6.99 -7.14
CA ASP A 53 3.34 6.37 -7.23
C ASP A 53 4.36 7.10 -6.33
N ALA A 54 4.34 8.43 -6.32
CA ALA A 54 5.20 9.23 -5.44
C ALA A 54 4.92 8.95 -3.94
N ARG A 55 3.66 8.78 -3.56
CA ARG A 55 3.26 8.44 -2.18
C ARG A 55 3.69 7.02 -1.79
N ILE A 56 3.52 6.05 -2.68
CA ILE A 56 3.97 4.68 -2.48
C ILE A 56 5.48 4.68 -2.23
N ASN A 57 6.26 5.37 -3.06
CA ASN A 57 7.71 5.47 -2.91
C ASN A 57 8.10 6.18 -1.60
N ALA A 58 7.40 7.24 -1.22
CA ALA A 58 7.64 7.95 0.04
C ALA A 58 7.33 7.06 1.26
N ALA A 59 6.27 6.26 1.21
CA ALA A 59 5.93 5.31 2.26
C ALA A 59 6.98 4.21 2.37
N ALA A 60 7.43 3.62 1.25
CA ALA A 60 8.50 2.64 1.22
C ALA A 60 9.80 3.20 1.81
N THR A 61 10.18 4.43 1.44
CA THR A 61 11.36 5.11 1.99
C THR A 61 11.26 5.30 3.51
N ARG A 62 10.10 5.74 4.02
CA ARG A 62 9.87 5.88 5.47
C ARG A 62 9.99 4.54 6.19
N TYR A 63 9.48 3.47 5.59
CA TYR A 63 9.63 2.13 6.11
C TYR A 63 11.10 1.72 6.20
N HIS A 64 11.88 1.89 5.14
CA HIS A 64 13.30 1.54 5.13
C HIS A 64 14.07 2.27 6.22
N VAL A 65 13.82 3.58 6.41
CA VAL A 65 14.45 4.38 7.48
C VAL A 65 14.10 3.84 8.87
N ALA A 66 12.82 3.58 9.13
CA ALA A 66 12.36 3.06 10.40
C ALA A 66 12.92 1.64 10.66
N TYR A 67 12.85 0.77 9.66
CA TYR A 67 13.38 -0.59 9.74
C TYR A 67 14.89 -0.63 10.01
N HIS A 68 15.67 0.22 9.32
CA HIS A 68 17.11 0.33 9.55
C HIS A 68 17.42 0.77 10.99
N ALA A 69 16.67 1.73 11.53
CA ALA A 69 16.80 2.13 12.92
C ALA A 69 16.50 0.98 13.90
N LEU A 70 15.46 0.16 13.61
CA LEU A 70 15.12 -1.01 14.43
C LEU A 70 16.22 -2.09 14.40
N ILE A 71 16.88 -2.31 13.26
CA ILE A 71 18.01 -3.24 13.16
C ILE A 71 19.15 -2.81 14.09
N ILE A 72 19.41 -1.51 14.21
CA ILE A 72 20.47 -0.99 15.07
C ILE A 72 20.05 -1.01 16.56
N LEU A 73 18.84 -0.55 16.85
CA LEU A 73 18.36 -0.41 18.23
C LEU A 73 17.98 -1.74 18.88
N GLY A 74 17.45 -2.69 18.12
CA GLY A 74 16.97 -3.97 18.63
C GLY A 74 18.03 -4.73 19.45
N PRO A 75 19.22 -5.02 18.89
CA PRO A 75 20.29 -5.70 19.63
C PRO A 75 20.78 -4.92 20.84
N LEU A 76 20.86 -3.58 20.75
CA LEU A 76 21.31 -2.72 21.85
C LEU A 76 20.35 -2.73 23.03
N LEU A 77 19.06 -2.93 22.78
CA LEU A 77 18.01 -2.94 23.79
C LEU A 77 17.54 -4.35 24.18
N GLY A 78 18.14 -5.39 23.59
CA GLY A 78 17.73 -6.78 23.81
C GLY A 78 16.30 -7.09 23.32
N GLN A 79 15.77 -6.31 22.39
CA GLN A 79 14.43 -6.49 21.84
C GLN A 79 14.44 -7.57 20.78
N VAL A 80 13.68 -8.64 21.02
CA VAL A 80 13.48 -9.78 20.10
C VAL A 80 12.00 -9.92 19.77
N GLY A 81 11.68 -10.48 18.59
CA GLY A 81 10.29 -10.76 18.19
C GLY A 81 9.70 -9.77 17.20
N TRP A 82 10.16 -8.52 17.13
CA TRP A 82 9.68 -7.54 16.15
C TRP A 82 9.96 -7.96 14.69
N LYS A 83 11.01 -8.76 14.46
CA LYS A 83 11.38 -9.32 13.13
C LYS A 83 10.39 -10.34 12.59
N ASP A 84 9.52 -10.88 13.43
CA ASP A 84 8.47 -11.81 13.00
C ASP A 84 7.38 -11.07 12.22
N GLN A 85 7.14 -9.82 12.56
CA GLN A 85 6.15 -8.96 11.91
C GLN A 85 6.76 -8.04 10.85
N LEU A 86 7.92 -7.45 11.13
CA LEU A 86 8.58 -6.49 10.25
C LEU A 86 9.78 -7.16 9.57
N ARG A 87 9.75 -7.20 8.23
CA ARG A 87 10.78 -7.81 7.39
C ARG A 87 11.44 -6.77 6.50
N PRO A 88 12.63 -7.06 5.94
CA PRO A 88 13.18 -6.21 4.89
C PRO A 88 12.16 -6.13 3.74
N LEU A 89 11.89 -4.91 3.31
CA LEU A 89 10.97 -4.64 2.19
C LEU A 89 11.77 -4.69 0.89
N ALA A 90 11.44 -5.63 0.02
CA ALA A 90 11.97 -5.70 -1.34
C ALA A 90 11.01 -5.05 -2.33
N ASP A 91 11.51 -4.62 -3.49
CA ASP A 91 10.68 -4.04 -4.54
C ASP A 91 9.61 -5.02 -5.04
N GLU A 92 9.90 -6.32 -5.00
CA GLU A 92 9.00 -7.42 -5.34
C GLU A 92 7.80 -7.54 -4.36
N ASP A 93 7.97 -7.06 -3.12
CA ASP A 93 6.91 -7.05 -2.12
C ASP A 93 5.91 -5.91 -2.35
N ILE A 94 6.30 -4.88 -3.10
CA ILE A 94 5.49 -3.69 -3.39
C ILE A 94 4.55 -4.00 -4.56
N CYS A 95 3.58 -4.85 -4.34
CA CYS A 95 2.58 -5.24 -5.32
C CYS A 95 1.16 -5.08 -4.77
N ALA A 96 0.21 -4.75 -5.65
CA ALA A 96 -1.19 -4.61 -5.26
C ALA A 96 -1.80 -5.99 -4.97
N LEU A 97 -2.73 -6.06 -4.01
CA LEU A 97 -3.43 -7.29 -3.66
C LEU A 97 -4.21 -7.86 -4.86
N THR A 98 -4.75 -6.99 -5.71
CA THR A 98 -5.51 -7.36 -6.91
C THR A 98 -4.65 -8.01 -8.00
N ASP A 99 -3.36 -7.69 -8.06
CA ASP A 99 -2.46 -8.31 -9.04
C ASP A 99 -2.26 -9.80 -8.77
N THR A 100 -2.57 -10.23 -7.55
CA THR A 100 -2.49 -11.65 -7.16
C THR A 100 -3.73 -12.47 -7.57
N TYR A 101 -4.88 -11.82 -7.80
CA TYR A 101 -6.13 -12.50 -8.17
C TYR A 101 -6.43 -12.50 -9.67
N ASP A 102 -5.87 -11.55 -10.44
CA ASP A 102 -6.08 -11.42 -11.90
C ASP A 102 -5.18 -12.37 -12.73
N LEU A 103 -4.27 -13.09 -12.10
CA LEU A 103 -3.44 -14.10 -12.79
C LEU A 103 -4.27 -15.34 -13.10
N ARG A 104 -4.35 -15.68 -14.40
CA ARG A 104 -5.05 -16.85 -14.92
C ARG A 104 -4.68 -18.11 -14.15
N PRO A 105 -5.64 -18.99 -13.82
CA PRO A 105 -5.34 -20.26 -13.17
C PRO A 105 -4.41 -21.07 -14.08
N GLY A 106 -3.16 -21.23 -13.64
CA GLY A 106 -2.13 -21.99 -14.35
C GLY A 106 -0.72 -21.39 -14.34
N GLU A 107 -0.57 -20.09 -14.13
CA GLU A 107 0.75 -19.46 -14.03
C GLU A 107 1.10 -19.16 -12.58
N GLY A 108 1.88 -20.03 -12.00
CA GLY A 108 2.72 -19.84 -10.80
C GLY A 108 2.09 -19.15 -9.57
N ARG A 109 2.22 -19.79 -8.43
CA ARG A 109 1.81 -19.35 -7.08
C ARG A 109 2.00 -17.86 -6.86
N CYS A 110 0.96 -17.06 -7.05
CA CYS A 110 0.89 -15.72 -6.51
C CYS A 110 0.79 -15.80 -4.99
N GLN A 111 1.92 -15.69 -4.33
CA GLN A 111 1.94 -15.54 -2.88
C GLN A 111 1.60 -14.09 -2.57
N VAL A 112 0.53 -13.89 -1.81
CA VAL A 112 0.21 -12.58 -1.23
C VAL A 112 1.45 -12.09 -0.48
N SER A 113 1.98 -10.92 -0.87
CA SER A 113 3.13 -10.33 -0.20
C SER A 113 2.89 -10.20 1.30
N TRP A 114 3.94 -10.36 2.10
CA TRP A 114 3.87 -10.31 3.56
C TRP A 114 3.32 -8.98 4.11
N ILE A 115 3.50 -7.88 3.37
CA ILE A 115 2.99 -6.56 3.75
C ILE A 115 1.48 -6.58 3.99
N TRP A 116 0.72 -7.29 3.17
CA TRP A 116 -0.74 -7.40 3.28
C TRP A 116 -1.19 -8.16 4.52
N ARG A 117 -0.40 -9.15 4.97
CA ARG A 117 -0.67 -9.88 6.22
C ARG A 117 -0.47 -8.98 7.44
N VAL A 118 0.57 -8.15 7.43
CA VAL A 118 0.85 -7.20 8.51
C VAL A 118 -0.22 -6.12 8.58
N CYS A 119 -0.69 -5.63 7.42
CA CYS A 119 -1.78 -4.65 7.32
C CYS A 119 -3.18 -5.23 7.61
N GLY A 120 -3.29 -6.54 7.94
CA GLY A 120 -4.56 -7.17 8.34
C GLY A 120 -5.47 -7.61 7.19
N TYR A 121 -5.07 -7.43 5.94
CA TYR A 121 -5.90 -7.81 4.77
C TYR A 121 -6.06 -9.33 4.57
N GLY A 122 -5.28 -10.15 5.25
CA GLY A 122 -5.37 -11.63 5.18
C GLY A 122 -6.39 -12.26 6.12
N LYS A 123 -6.98 -11.51 7.05
CA LYS A 123 -7.93 -12.03 8.06
C LYS A 123 -9.39 -11.90 7.66
N GLN A 124 -9.73 -11.16 6.61
CA GLN A 124 -11.11 -10.90 6.17
C GLN A 124 -11.60 -11.74 5.00
N ALA A 125 -10.85 -12.75 4.58
CA ALA A 125 -11.23 -13.59 3.42
C ALA A 125 -12.31 -14.66 3.72
N THR A 126 -12.95 -14.65 4.88
CA THR A 126 -13.93 -15.70 5.26
C THR A 126 -15.35 -15.21 5.60
N GLU A 127 -15.62 -13.91 5.63
CA GLU A 127 -16.99 -13.42 5.87
C GLU A 127 -17.28 -12.19 5.00
N ASP A 128 -18.30 -12.31 4.15
CA ASP A 128 -19.02 -11.30 3.36
C ASP A 128 -18.46 -10.87 2.00
N GLU A 129 -18.91 -11.58 0.96
CA GLU A 129 -18.86 -11.11 -0.45
C GLU A 129 -19.72 -9.85 -0.75
N SER A 130 -20.43 -9.29 0.23
CA SER A 130 -21.37 -8.18 0.02
C SER A 130 -20.74 -6.77 0.17
N ASP A 131 -19.52 -6.65 0.67
CA ASP A 131 -18.90 -5.34 0.98
C ASP A 131 -17.88 -4.83 -0.06
N ASN A 132 -17.62 -5.57 -1.14
CA ASN A 132 -16.62 -5.18 -2.15
C ASN A 132 -16.93 -3.85 -2.85
N GLY A 133 -18.20 -3.53 -3.09
CA GLY A 133 -18.59 -2.28 -3.74
C GLY A 133 -18.36 -1.02 -2.86
N PHE A 134 -18.54 -1.15 -1.56
CA PHE A 134 -18.34 -0.05 -0.61
C PHE A 134 -16.84 0.25 -0.40
N GLN A 135 -16.02 -0.77 -0.33
CA GLN A 135 -14.56 -0.64 -0.21
C GLN A 135 -13.96 -0.02 -1.49
N GLU A 136 -14.41 -0.45 -2.67
CA GLU A 136 -13.98 0.14 -3.95
C GLU A 136 -14.29 1.64 -4.01
N GLY A 137 -15.50 2.05 -3.61
CA GLY A 137 -15.91 3.46 -3.56
C GLY A 137 -15.03 4.30 -2.61
N LYS A 138 -14.68 3.77 -1.46
CA LYS A 138 -13.82 4.43 -0.47
C LYS A 138 -12.42 4.72 -1.02
N TYR A 139 -11.79 3.74 -1.67
CA TYR A 139 -10.44 3.94 -2.23
C TYR A 139 -10.44 4.84 -3.45
N LEU A 140 -11.50 4.79 -4.27
CA LEU A 140 -11.68 5.71 -5.39
C LEU A 140 -11.86 7.14 -4.89
N LEU A 141 -12.70 7.37 -3.87
CA LEU A 141 -12.88 8.66 -3.23
C LEU A 141 -11.57 9.18 -2.61
N LEU A 142 -10.80 8.32 -1.95
CA LEU A 142 -9.48 8.68 -1.44
C LEU A 142 -8.54 9.08 -2.57
N ALA A 143 -8.46 8.31 -3.65
CA ALA A 143 -7.63 8.63 -4.81
C ALA A 143 -8.03 9.98 -5.43
N LEU A 144 -9.33 10.22 -5.62
CA LEU A 144 -9.85 11.49 -6.14
C LEU A 144 -9.65 12.65 -5.18
N PHE A 145 -9.82 12.44 -3.86
CA PHE A 145 -9.58 13.45 -2.84
C PHE A 145 -8.12 13.90 -2.83
N TYR A 146 -7.19 12.96 -2.90
CA TYR A 146 -5.76 13.28 -2.98
C TYR A 146 -5.37 13.99 -4.27
N CYS A 147 -6.02 13.66 -5.39
CA CYS A 147 -5.82 14.39 -6.66
C CYS A 147 -6.38 15.81 -6.62
N ASN A 148 -7.49 16.05 -5.91
CA ASN A 148 -8.11 17.39 -5.81
C ASN A 148 -7.40 18.31 -4.81
N VAL A 149 -6.83 17.77 -3.72
CA VAL A 149 -6.14 18.59 -2.71
C VAL A 149 -4.88 19.24 -3.28
N GLU A 150 -4.16 18.60 -4.20
CA GLU A 150 -2.99 19.21 -4.84
C GLU A 150 -3.38 20.27 -5.88
N LEU A 151 -4.54 20.17 -6.51
CA LEU A 151 -5.05 21.21 -7.43
C LEU A 151 -5.49 22.49 -6.71
N LEU A 152 -5.75 22.43 -5.40
CA LEU A 152 -6.11 23.60 -4.59
C LEU A 152 -4.89 24.30 -3.96
N LEU A 153 -3.68 23.72 -4.06
CA LEU A 153 -2.43 24.25 -3.51
C LEU A 153 -1.52 24.89 -4.59
N HIS A 154 -1.97 24.96 -5.83
CA HIS A 154 -1.39 25.70 -6.95
C HIS A 154 -2.41 26.64 -7.55
#